data_78e672a5f4a4ab82650b49a018145fd3
#
_entry.id   78e672a5f4a4ab82650b49a018145fd3
#
_cell.length_a   1.000
_cell.length_b   1.000
_cell.length_c   1.000
_cell.angle_alpha   90.00
_cell.angle_beta   90.00
_cell.angle_gamma   90.00
#
_symmetry.space_group_name_H-M   'P 1'
#
loop_
_entity.id
_entity.type
_entity.pdbx_description
1 polymer ?
#
loop_
_entity_poly.entity_id
_entity_poly.type
_entity_poly.pdbx_seq_one_letter_code
_entity_poly.pdbx_strand_id
1 'polypeptide(L)'
;MAKQLDILALEPFYGGMRRTMLEIIVRCSRHRWTVLKLPPRRMERRLTAAAHWFSEQLTRHWVGRVDLLYTSDALNLADLYQLMPNLREKPSVVYFHTNQLPEVSAGKQGPHDLVNLSTATAANEIWFNSLYHLRNFLRKASALVDRHPELSSQNPMASLTRKAQVMAPPVDLNFIREVARTTNEPRNSRLFFIDTRDANIKLINESLEILARRDEPFELVTVGPVEELSTQFVRRTVSETDDAGQILSMNQATAYISAKPDTMCDLHAIRALMANAWPIVPRAGFYLDLIPKKMHGFCMHDGDPEAIATRLQDHLYLERKTGFEAEITQNLKPYDAIAACKAIDQRLEELAAASGGSK
;
A
#
# COMPACT_ATOMS: atom_id res chain seq x y z
N MET A 1 1.96 29.68 15.10
CA MET A 1 2.53 28.60 14.27
C MET A 1 2.32 27.29 15.01
N ALA A 2 1.89 26.23 14.33
CA ALA A 2 1.77 24.92 14.95
C ALA A 2 3.18 24.45 15.42
N LYS A 3 3.23 23.81 16.59
CA LYS A 3 4.49 23.36 17.19
C LYS A 3 5.07 22.21 16.35
N GLN A 4 6.35 22.29 16.02
CA GLN A 4 7.06 21.18 15.39
C GLN A 4 7.18 20.01 16.39
N LEU A 5 6.73 18.83 16.00
CA LEU A 5 6.80 17.60 16.80
C LEU A 5 8.12 16.86 16.55
N ASP A 6 8.59 16.17 17.57
CA ASP A 6 9.67 15.16 17.49
C ASP A 6 9.00 13.76 17.39
N ILE A 7 9.02 13.16 16.19
CA ILE A 7 8.37 11.90 15.90
C ILE A 7 9.40 10.78 15.85
N LEU A 8 9.20 9.76 16.68
CA LEU A 8 9.96 8.52 16.61
C LEU A 8 9.25 7.53 15.69
N ALA A 9 9.86 7.19 14.57
CA ALA A 9 9.34 6.20 13.65
C ALA A 9 10.10 4.87 13.78
N LEU A 10 9.36 3.79 14.03
CA LEU A 10 9.89 2.43 14.14
C LEU A 10 9.34 1.58 12.98
N GLU A 11 10.20 1.24 12.00
CA GLU A 11 9.79 0.43 10.85
C GLU A 11 10.52 -0.93 10.84
N PRO A 12 9.82 -1.99 11.26
CA PRO A 12 10.43 -3.33 11.34
C PRO A 12 10.68 -3.98 9.98
N PHE A 13 10.02 -3.52 8.93
CA PHE A 13 10.10 -4.14 7.59
C PHE A 13 10.30 -3.07 6.51
N TYR A 14 11.46 -2.41 6.54
CA TYR A 14 11.79 -1.27 5.68
C TYR A 14 12.11 -1.70 4.25
N GLY A 15 11.08 -1.82 3.41
CA GLY A 15 11.20 -2.19 1.99
C GLY A 15 9.89 -1.99 1.22
N GLY A 16 9.97 -1.99 -0.09
CA GLY A 16 8.82 -1.81 -0.96
C GLY A 16 8.02 -0.54 -0.62
N MET A 17 6.71 -0.63 -0.63
CA MET A 17 5.80 0.49 -0.33
C MET A 17 6.06 1.14 1.05
N ARG A 18 6.42 0.36 2.09
CA ARG A 18 6.71 0.89 3.44
C ARG A 18 7.88 1.86 3.43
N ARG A 19 8.95 1.49 2.72
CA ARG A 19 10.13 2.34 2.53
C ARG A 19 9.78 3.59 1.75
N THR A 20 9.20 3.44 0.56
CA THR A 20 8.87 4.56 -0.34
C THR A 20 7.97 5.58 0.36
N MET A 21 6.93 5.10 1.04
CA MET A 21 6.01 5.96 1.79
C MET A 21 6.71 6.70 2.91
N LEU A 22 7.47 6.01 3.75
CA LEU A 22 8.13 6.64 4.91
C LEU A 22 9.18 7.66 4.47
N GLU A 23 9.95 7.38 3.39
CA GLU A 23 10.91 8.34 2.81
C GLU A 23 10.21 9.60 2.30
N ILE A 24 9.04 9.47 1.65
CA ILE A 24 8.27 10.63 1.20
C ILE A 24 7.74 11.43 2.40
N ILE A 25 7.16 10.77 3.40
CA ILE A 25 6.68 11.43 4.62
C ILE A 25 7.80 12.22 5.29
N VAL A 26 8.95 11.60 5.55
CA VAL A 26 10.10 12.25 6.20
C VAL A 26 10.60 13.45 5.40
N ARG A 27 10.60 13.37 4.07
CA ARG A 27 11.03 14.47 3.19
C ARG A 27 10.04 15.63 3.15
N CYS A 28 8.73 15.35 3.19
CA CYS A 28 7.67 16.35 2.95
C CYS A 28 7.03 16.89 4.24
N SER A 29 7.20 16.19 5.37
CA SER A 29 6.64 16.59 6.66
C SER A 29 7.36 17.83 7.23
N ARG A 30 6.59 18.67 7.91
CA ARG A 30 7.13 19.80 8.68
C ARG A 30 7.68 19.43 10.05
N HIS A 31 7.52 18.16 10.46
CA HIS A 31 7.97 17.64 11.74
C HIS A 31 9.37 17.05 11.65
N ARG A 32 9.99 16.80 12.80
CA ARG A 32 11.29 16.11 12.87
C ARG A 32 11.08 14.63 13.07
N TRP A 33 11.61 13.83 12.17
CA TRP A 33 11.48 12.37 12.19
C TRP A 33 12.80 11.72 12.55
N THR A 34 12.80 10.91 13.59
CA THR A 34 13.90 9.97 13.89
C THR A 34 13.42 8.58 13.50
N VAL A 35 14.08 7.97 12.51
CA VAL A 35 13.67 6.69 11.94
C VAL A 35 14.62 5.58 12.36
N LEU A 36 14.13 4.62 13.13
CA LEU A 36 14.80 3.33 13.36
C LEU A 36 14.15 2.27 12.48
N LYS A 37 14.97 1.49 11.77
CA LYS A 37 14.50 0.59 10.73
C LYS A 37 15.24 -0.73 10.70
N LEU A 38 14.53 -1.78 10.31
CA LEU A 38 15.08 -3.11 10.06
C LEU A 38 14.89 -3.50 8.59
N PRO A 39 15.80 -4.27 7.98
CA PRO A 39 15.66 -4.71 6.59
C PRO A 39 14.40 -5.56 6.38
N PRO A 40 13.81 -5.57 5.17
CA PRO A 40 12.56 -6.25 4.86
C PRO A 40 12.78 -7.76 4.68
N ARG A 41 12.94 -8.48 5.79
CA ARG A 41 13.21 -9.91 5.79
C ARG A 41 12.37 -10.62 6.84
N ARG A 42 11.73 -11.74 6.47
CA ARG A 42 11.04 -12.65 7.38
C ARG A 42 10.00 -11.95 8.26
N MET A 43 8.87 -11.54 7.67
CA MET A 43 7.78 -10.80 8.35
C MET A 43 7.40 -11.40 9.70
N GLU A 44 7.21 -12.72 9.77
CA GLU A 44 6.85 -13.41 11.02
C GLU A 44 7.85 -13.16 12.16
N ARG A 45 9.16 -13.13 11.84
CA ARG A 45 10.18 -12.80 12.85
C ARG A 45 10.12 -11.33 13.27
N ARG A 46 9.69 -10.43 12.40
CA ARG A 46 9.49 -9.02 12.77
C ARG A 46 8.35 -8.88 13.76
N LEU A 47 7.25 -9.56 13.53
CA LEU A 47 6.10 -9.57 14.45
C LEU A 47 6.46 -10.03 15.87
N THR A 48 7.44 -10.92 16.03
CA THR A 48 7.82 -11.49 17.33
C THR A 48 9.05 -10.85 17.96
N ALA A 49 10.02 -10.39 17.17
CA ALA A 49 11.33 -10.01 17.71
C ALA A 49 11.67 -8.52 17.54
N ALA A 50 10.94 -7.77 16.71
CA ALA A 50 11.31 -6.39 16.44
C ALA A 50 11.15 -5.49 17.67
N ALA A 51 10.15 -5.72 18.53
CA ALA A 51 9.96 -4.97 19.75
C ALA A 51 11.20 -5.06 20.68
N HIS A 52 11.76 -6.25 20.86
CA HIS A 52 12.97 -6.46 21.63
C HIS A 52 14.18 -5.73 21.04
N TRP A 53 14.37 -5.85 19.72
CA TRP A 53 15.47 -5.16 19.05
C TRP A 53 15.36 -3.64 19.19
N PHE A 54 14.18 -3.06 18.96
CA PHE A 54 13.96 -1.62 19.09
C PHE A 54 14.14 -1.15 20.54
N SER A 55 13.67 -1.91 21.53
CA SER A 55 13.85 -1.55 22.94
C SER A 55 15.33 -1.52 23.32
N GLU A 56 16.14 -2.49 22.85
CA GLU A 56 17.57 -2.53 23.06
C GLU A 56 18.28 -1.34 22.40
N GLN A 57 17.95 -1.00 21.14
CA GLN A 57 18.53 0.15 20.44
C GLN A 57 18.19 1.47 21.12
N LEU A 58 16.92 1.64 21.52
CA LEU A 58 16.47 2.86 22.20
C LEU A 58 17.08 3.01 23.60
N THR A 59 17.34 1.92 24.31
CA THR A 59 18.01 1.94 25.61
C THR A 59 19.50 2.30 25.45
N ARG A 60 20.17 1.79 24.43
CA ARG A 60 21.59 2.05 24.18
C ARG A 60 21.85 3.41 23.54
N HIS A 61 20.96 3.84 22.64
CA HIS A 61 21.12 5.00 21.79
C HIS A 61 19.88 5.89 21.90
N TRP A 62 19.70 6.54 23.06
CA TRP A 62 18.55 7.40 23.28
C TRP A 62 18.40 8.46 22.20
N VAL A 63 17.23 8.56 21.59
CA VAL A 63 16.93 9.46 20.48
C VAL A 63 16.52 10.88 20.93
N GLY A 64 16.58 11.18 22.22
CA GLY A 64 16.19 12.47 22.77
C GLY A 64 14.67 12.59 23.03
N ARG A 65 14.10 13.75 22.75
CA ARG A 65 12.67 14.00 22.97
C ARG A 65 11.83 13.23 21.96
N VAL A 66 10.75 12.64 22.44
CA VAL A 66 9.71 12.01 21.63
C VAL A 66 8.36 12.64 22.00
N ASP A 67 7.70 13.30 21.04
CA ASP A 67 6.35 13.83 21.21
C ASP A 67 5.30 12.83 20.72
N LEU A 68 5.63 11.96 19.74
CA LEU A 68 4.73 10.97 19.15
C LEU A 68 5.50 9.76 18.62
N LEU A 69 4.90 8.57 18.77
CA LEU A 69 5.39 7.32 18.21
C LEU A 69 4.63 6.97 16.92
N TYR A 70 5.36 6.73 15.85
CA TYR A 70 4.83 6.20 14.59
C TYR A 70 5.40 4.81 14.33
N THR A 71 4.59 3.84 13.95
CA THR A 71 5.06 2.50 13.55
C THR A 71 4.14 1.88 12.50
N SER A 72 4.54 0.70 12.01
CA SER A 72 3.73 -0.08 11.06
C SER A 72 3.17 -1.37 11.68
N ASP A 73 2.26 -2.02 10.95
CA ASP A 73 1.65 -3.31 11.29
C ASP A 73 2.67 -4.46 11.49
N ALA A 74 3.92 -4.26 11.11
CA ALA A 74 5.00 -5.24 11.29
C ALA A 74 5.63 -5.22 12.70
N LEU A 75 5.23 -4.29 13.58
CA LEU A 75 5.67 -4.23 14.98
C LEU A 75 4.57 -4.79 15.90
N ASN A 76 4.95 -5.61 16.89
CA ASN A 76 4.08 -5.85 18.05
C ASN A 76 4.21 -4.67 19.02
N LEU A 77 3.29 -3.73 18.93
CA LEU A 77 3.31 -2.52 19.77
C LEU A 77 3.01 -2.82 21.23
N ALA A 78 2.17 -3.83 21.51
CA ALA A 78 1.87 -4.22 22.87
C ALA A 78 3.13 -4.74 23.60
N ASP A 79 3.94 -5.55 22.94
CA ASP A 79 5.22 -6.03 23.48
C ASP A 79 6.21 -4.86 23.68
N LEU A 80 6.27 -3.94 22.72
CA LEU A 80 7.14 -2.77 22.86
C LEU A 80 6.77 -1.96 24.11
N TYR A 81 5.50 -1.78 24.40
CA TYR A 81 5.04 -1.04 25.59
C TYR A 81 5.32 -1.75 26.90
N GLN A 82 5.41 -3.08 26.90
CA GLN A 82 5.86 -3.84 28.08
C GLN A 82 7.36 -3.65 28.32
N LEU A 83 8.15 -3.64 27.25
CA LEU A 83 9.61 -3.45 27.31
C LEU A 83 10.00 -1.98 27.59
N MET A 84 9.18 -1.03 27.15
CA MET A 84 9.41 0.41 27.26
C MET A 84 8.14 1.16 27.70
N PRO A 85 7.76 1.08 28.98
CA PRO A 85 6.53 1.69 29.49
C PRO A 85 6.43 3.21 29.28
N ASN A 86 7.57 3.91 29.24
CA ASN A 86 7.64 5.35 28.98
C ASN A 86 7.16 5.74 27.59
N LEU A 87 7.25 4.84 26.59
CA LEU A 87 6.70 5.09 25.26
C LEU A 87 5.18 4.96 25.21
N ARG A 88 4.56 4.20 26.12
CA ARG A 88 3.11 4.07 26.25
C ARG A 88 2.43 5.38 26.61
N GLU A 89 3.14 6.28 27.30
CA GLU A 89 2.63 7.62 27.65
C GLU A 89 2.59 8.58 26.46
N LYS A 90 3.20 8.20 25.33
CA LYS A 90 3.23 9.01 24.12
C LYS A 90 2.08 8.63 23.21
N PRO A 91 1.43 9.62 22.56
CA PRO A 91 0.48 9.32 21.50
C PRO A 91 1.14 8.49 20.41
N SER A 92 0.41 7.54 19.88
CA SER A 92 0.95 6.60 18.90
C SER A 92 0.03 6.36 17.72
N VAL A 93 0.64 6.19 16.57
CA VAL A 93 -0.01 5.81 15.31
C VAL A 93 0.59 4.51 14.82
N VAL A 94 -0.27 3.58 14.44
CA VAL A 94 0.11 2.38 13.69
C VAL A 94 -0.44 2.48 12.28
N TYR A 95 0.45 2.51 11.29
CA TYR A 95 0.08 2.49 9.87
C TYR A 95 0.05 1.05 9.35
N PHE A 96 -1.11 0.60 8.93
CA PHE A 96 -1.31 -0.71 8.33
C PHE A 96 -1.07 -0.64 6.82
N HIS A 97 0.01 -1.26 6.35
CA HIS A 97 0.29 -1.44 4.92
C HIS A 97 -0.41 -2.68 4.37
N THR A 98 -0.42 -3.71 5.16
CA THR A 98 -1.17 -4.96 5.00
C THR A 98 -1.79 -5.32 6.34
N ASN A 99 -2.46 -6.46 6.45
CA ASN A 99 -2.80 -7.02 7.75
C ASN A 99 -2.49 -8.52 7.76
N GLN A 100 -2.07 -9.02 8.91
CA GLN A 100 -1.75 -10.43 9.14
C GLN A 100 -2.91 -11.15 9.84
N LEU A 101 -4.11 -10.56 9.85
CA LEU A 101 -5.30 -11.20 10.41
C LEU A 101 -5.70 -12.40 9.54
N PRO A 102 -6.12 -13.52 10.15
CA PRO A 102 -6.53 -14.71 9.41
C PRO A 102 -7.76 -14.42 8.54
N GLU A 103 -7.89 -15.16 7.46
CA GLU A 103 -9.11 -15.10 6.66
C GLU A 103 -10.32 -15.57 7.50
N VAL A 104 -11.49 -14.96 7.25
CA VAL A 104 -12.71 -15.27 8.00
C VAL A 104 -13.07 -16.75 7.93
N SER A 105 -12.79 -17.38 6.77
CA SER A 105 -13.00 -18.81 6.52
C SER A 105 -11.89 -19.72 7.06
N ALA A 106 -10.78 -19.18 7.56
CA ALA A 106 -9.66 -19.99 8.02
C ALA A 106 -10.04 -20.74 9.31
N GLY A 107 -10.05 -22.07 9.24
CA GLY A 107 -10.37 -22.93 10.39
C GLY A 107 -9.21 -23.14 11.37
N LYS A 108 -7.96 -22.84 10.97
CA LYS A 108 -6.76 -22.99 11.82
C LYS A 108 -6.25 -21.63 12.24
N GLN A 109 -5.89 -21.51 13.51
CA GLN A 109 -5.24 -20.33 14.06
C GLN A 109 -3.73 -20.44 13.85
N GLY A 110 -3.11 -19.31 13.45
CA GLY A 110 -1.67 -19.17 13.40
C GLY A 110 -1.10 -18.52 14.66
N PRO A 111 0.18 -18.72 14.94
CA PRO A 111 0.82 -18.18 16.16
C PRO A 111 0.86 -16.64 16.21
N HIS A 112 0.57 -15.97 15.08
CA HIS A 112 0.64 -14.51 14.96
C HIS A 112 -0.70 -13.84 14.72
N ASP A 113 -1.80 -14.59 14.73
CA ASP A 113 -3.14 -14.09 14.39
C ASP A 113 -3.60 -12.92 15.27
N LEU A 114 -3.19 -12.91 16.54
CA LEU A 114 -3.55 -11.86 17.48
C LEU A 114 -2.60 -10.66 17.50
N VAL A 115 -1.43 -10.73 16.85
CA VAL A 115 -0.40 -9.67 16.92
C VAL A 115 -0.93 -8.36 16.35
N ASN A 116 -1.54 -8.39 15.17
CA ASN A 116 -2.10 -7.18 14.57
C ASN A 116 -3.30 -6.63 15.37
N LEU A 117 -4.12 -7.50 15.97
CA LEU A 117 -5.22 -7.08 16.84
C LEU A 117 -4.68 -6.42 18.12
N SER A 118 -3.68 -7.03 18.78
CA SER A 118 -3.02 -6.48 19.97
C SER A 118 -2.36 -5.14 19.67
N THR A 119 -1.64 -5.05 18.56
CA THR A 119 -1.00 -3.82 18.09
C THR A 119 -2.03 -2.73 17.82
N ALA A 120 -3.10 -3.06 17.09
CA ALA A 120 -4.19 -2.14 16.84
C ALA A 120 -4.88 -1.69 18.15
N THR A 121 -5.07 -2.59 19.11
CA THR A 121 -5.67 -2.27 20.41
C THR A 121 -4.77 -1.33 21.24
N ALA A 122 -3.46 -1.55 21.23
CA ALA A 122 -2.49 -0.77 21.99
C ALA A 122 -2.29 0.67 21.45
N ALA A 123 -2.47 0.90 20.17
CA ALA A 123 -2.28 2.21 19.53
C ALA A 123 -3.36 3.22 19.90
N ASN A 124 -3.03 4.52 19.88
CA ASN A 124 -4.02 5.61 19.98
C ASN A 124 -4.81 5.77 18.68
N GLU A 125 -4.15 5.67 17.54
CA GLU A 125 -4.79 5.62 16.22
C GLU A 125 -4.23 4.50 15.35
N ILE A 126 -5.08 4.01 14.44
CA ILE A 126 -4.72 3.04 13.42
C ILE A 126 -5.09 3.58 12.05
N TRP A 127 -4.10 3.62 11.17
CA TRP A 127 -4.23 4.19 9.83
C TRP A 127 -4.16 3.10 8.76
N PHE A 128 -5.01 3.23 7.76
CA PHE A 128 -5.12 2.29 6.65
C PHE A 128 -4.89 3.01 5.31
N ASN A 129 -4.21 2.37 4.40
CA ASN A 129 -3.87 2.91 3.08
C ASN A 129 -5.08 3.08 2.14
N SER A 130 -6.22 2.44 2.44
CA SER A 130 -7.43 2.52 1.64
C SER A 130 -8.69 2.25 2.49
N LEU A 131 -9.84 2.66 1.99
CA LEU A 131 -11.13 2.34 2.62
C LEU A 131 -11.41 0.83 2.58
N TYR A 132 -11.04 0.17 1.48
CA TYR A 132 -11.11 -1.28 1.37
C TYR A 132 -10.30 -1.96 2.48
N HIS A 133 -9.04 -1.53 2.70
CA HIS A 133 -8.19 -2.10 3.74
C HIS A 133 -8.80 -1.93 5.14
N LEU A 134 -9.28 -0.75 5.47
CA LEU A 134 -9.96 -0.47 6.74
C LEU A 134 -11.14 -1.43 6.94
N ARG A 135 -12.02 -1.56 5.96
CA ARG A 135 -13.18 -2.45 6.02
C ARG A 135 -12.78 -3.93 6.15
N ASN A 136 -11.78 -4.34 5.37
CA ASN A 136 -11.24 -5.70 5.42
C ASN A 136 -10.66 -6.03 6.80
N PHE A 137 -9.87 -5.09 7.38
CA PHE A 137 -9.31 -5.25 8.71
C PHE A 137 -10.41 -5.39 9.78
N LEU A 138 -11.39 -4.48 9.81
CA LEU A 138 -12.47 -4.52 10.80
C LEU A 138 -13.30 -5.80 10.68
N ARG A 139 -13.60 -6.25 9.47
CA ARG A 139 -14.32 -7.51 9.22
C ARG A 139 -13.53 -8.72 9.75
N LYS A 140 -12.23 -8.81 9.47
CA LYS A 140 -11.37 -9.90 9.96
C LYS A 140 -11.18 -9.83 11.48
N ALA A 141 -11.00 -8.63 12.03
CA ALA A 141 -10.86 -8.42 13.45
C ALA A 141 -12.14 -8.84 14.22
N SER A 142 -13.34 -8.48 13.71
CA SER A 142 -14.61 -8.92 14.28
C SER A 142 -14.71 -10.44 14.31
N ALA A 143 -14.46 -11.10 13.17
CA ALA A 143 -14.50 -12.55 13.10
C ALA A 143 -13.46 -13.25 14.02
N LEU A 144 -12.33 -12.60 14.27
CA LEU A 144 -11.31 -13.10 15.19
C LEU A 144 -11.77 -12.95 16.65
N VAL A 145 -12.34 -11.79 17.02
CA VAL A 145 -12.90 -11.55 18.36
C VAL A 145 -14.05 -12.52 18.66
N ASP A 146 -14.93 -12.80 17.70
CA ASP A 146 -16.04 -13.74 17.84
C ASP A 146 -15.57 -15.17 18.12
N ARG A 147 -14.36 -15.54 17.66
CA ARG A 147 -13.75 -16.86 17.94
C ARG A 147 -13.02 -16.93 19.28
N HIS A 148 -12.80 -15.80 19.93
CA HIS A 148 -12.08 -15.67 21.19
C HIS A 148 -12.98 -14.99 22.24
N PRO A 149 -13.88 -15.74 22.93
CA PRO A 149 -14.83 -15.18 23.88
C PRO A 149 -14.17 -14.32 24.98
N GLU A 150 -12.93 -14.66 25.35
CA GLU A 150 -12.13 -13.90 26.31
C GLU A 150 -11.81 -12.47 25.87
N LEU A 151 -11.82 -12.19 24.56
CA LEU A 151 -11.61 -10.85 23.99
C LEU A 151 -12.91 -10.05 23.90
N SER A 152 -14.06 -10.72 23.81
CA SER A 152 -15.36 -10.05 23.56
C SER A 152 -15.83 -9.24 24.78
N SER A 153 -15.45 -9.62 25.99
CA SER A 153 -15.82 -8.91 27.23
C SER A 153 -15.33 -7.44 27.28
N GLN A 154 -14.29 -7.10 26.51
CA GLN A 154 -13.69 -5.75 26.45
C GLN A 154 -14.27 -4.88 25.32
N ASN A 155 -15.18 -5.41 24.52
CA ASN A 155 -15.74 -4.76 23.32
C ASN A 155 -14.68 -4.03 22.46
N PRO A 156 -13.62 -4.73 22.00
CA PRO A 156 -12.50 -4.08 21.33
C PRO A 156 -12.93 -3.46 19.99
N MET A 157 -13.99 -3.96 19.34
CA MET A 157 -14.44 -3.50 18.03
C MET A 157 -14.93 -2.05 18.05
N ALA A 158 -15.66 -1.63 19.11
CA ALA A 158 -16.09 -0.23 19.24
C ALA A 158 -14.88 0.72 19.36
N SER A 159 -13.85 0.32 20.10
CA SER A 159 -12.62 1.08 20.22
C SER A 159 -11.85 1.12 18.90
N LEU A 160 -11.67 -0.03 18.24
CA LEU A 160 -10.96 -0.11 16.95
C LEU A 160 -11.64 0.75 15.87
N THR A 161 -12.96 0.70 15.78
CA THR A 161 -13.72 1.48 14.80
C THR A 161 -13.53 2.99 15.02
N ARG A 162 -13.55 3.45 16.29
CA ARG A 162 -13.43 4.87 16.63
C ARG A 162 -12.06 5.45 16.26
N LYS A 163 -10.99 4.69 16.39
CA LYS A 163 -9.60 5.14 16.16
C LYS A 163 -9.05 4.78 14.78
N ALA A 164 -9.85 4.11 13.95
CA ALA A 164 -9.49 3.75 12.59
C ALA A 164 -9.68 4.92 11.62
N GLN A 165 -8.64 5.23 10.84
CA GLN A 165 -8.64 6.30 9.83
C GLN A 165 -8.12 5.77 8.50
N VAL A 166 -8.63 6.31 7.40
CA VAL A 166 -8.01 6.11 6.08
C VAL A 166 -7.01 7.24 5.86
N MET A 167 -5.76 6.85 5.65
CA MET A 167 -4.67 7.76 5.34
C MET A 167 -3.96 7.28 4.09
N ALA A 168 -4.25 7.91 2.96
CA ALA A 168 -3.69 7.51 1.67
C ALA A 168 -2.15 7.58 1.70
N PRO A 169 -1.45 6.59 1.13
CA PRO A 169 0.00 6.64 1.06
C PRO A 169 0.45 7.77 0.11
N PRO A 170 1.41 8.62 0.50
CA PRO A 170 1.92 9.65 -0.39
C PRO A 170 2.66 9.05 -1.58
N VAL A 171 2.36 9.56 -2.76
CA VAL A 171 3.00 9.23 -4.03
C VAL A 171 3.52 10.52 -4.66
N ASP A 172 4.78 10.52 -5.07
CA ASP A 172 5.39 11.68 -5.73
C ASP A 172 4.89 11.80 -7.17
N LEU A 173 3.69 12.38 -7.31
CA LEU A 173 3.07 12.56 -8.63
C LEU A 173 3.86 13.56 -9.51
N ASN A 174 4.62 14.47 -8.91
CA ASN A 174 5.46 15.40 -9.66
C ASN A 174 6.65 14.66 -10.25
N PHE A 175 7.29 13.78 -9.49
CA PHE A 175 8.36 12.93 -10.02
C PHE A 175 7.87 12.07 -11.21
N ILE A 176 6.66 11.50 -11.13
CA ILE A 176 6.09 10.77 -12.27
C ILE A 176 5.94 11.66 -13.51
N ARG A 177 5.44 12.89 -13.33
CA ARG A 177 5.30 13.87 -14.43
C ARG A 177 6.66 14.29 -15.02
N GLU A 178 7.66 14.50 -14.18
CA GLU A 178 9.01 14.86 -14.60
C GLU A 178 9.65 13.73 -15.42
N VAL A 179 9.62 12.51 -14.92
CA VAL A 179 10.14 11.34 -15.63
C VAL A 179 9.40 11.15 -16.96
N ALA A 180 8.07 11.30 -16.98
CA ALA A 180 7.28 11.20 -18.21
C ALA A 180 7.65 12.26 -19.27
N ARG A 181 8.11 13.45 -18.84
CA ARG A 181 8.55 14.52 -19.75
C ARG A 181 9.96 14.31 -20.31
N THR A 182 10.80 13.53 -19.64
CA THR A 182 12.19 13.29 -20.08
C THR A 182 12.27 12.27 -21.20
N THR A 183 11.21 11.51 -21.47
CA THR A 183 11.18 10.55 -22.56
C THR A 183 10.70 11.21 -23.85
N ASN A 184 11.49 11.07 -24.91
CA ASN A 184 11.11 11.43 -26.28
C ASN A 184 10.51 10.24 -27.04
N GLU A 185 10.49 9.05 -26.40
CA GLU A 185 9.93 7.86 -27.03
C GLU A 185 8.40 7.94 -27.06
N PRO A 186 7.79 7.71 -28.22
CA PRO A 186 6.34 7.67 -28.33
C PRO A 186 5.80 6.49 -27.52
N ARG A 187 4.54 6.62 -27.09
CA ARG A 187 3.82 5.49 -26.51
C ARG A 187 3.74 4.34 -27.52
N ASN A 188 4.01 3.14 -27.05
CA ASN A 188 3.82 1.92 -27.81
C ASN A 188 2.44 1.34 -27.49
N SER A 189 1.48 1.44 -28.41
CA SER A 189 0.12 0.90 -28.24
C SER A 189 0.09 -0.62 -28.04
N ARG A 190 1.19 -1.32 -28.34
CA ARG A 190 1.34 -2.78 -28.21
C ARG A 190 2.14 -3.20 -26.99
N LEU A 191 2.49 -2.27 -26.12
CA LEU A 191 3.26 -2.54 -24.90
C LEU A 191 2.34 -2.52 -23.68
N PHE A 192 2.40 -3.60 -22.88
CA PHE A 192 1.78 -3.69 -21.57
C PHE A 192 2.83 -3.69 -20.47
N PHE A 193 2.53 -3.07 -19.35
CA PHE A 193 3.33 -3.14 -18.13
C PHE A 193 2.64 -4.03 -17.09
N ILE A 194 3.39 -4.92 -16.45
CA ILE A 194 2.85 -5.87 -15.47
C ILE A 194 3.74 -5.97 -14.22
N ASP A 195 3.11 -5.95 -13.04
CA ASP A 195 3.74 -6.34 -11.78
C ASP A 195 3.37 -7.78 -11.45
N THR A 196 4.35 -8.68 -11.56
CA THR A 196 4.16 -10.12 -11.38
C THR A 196 4.17 -10.55 -9.91
N ARG A 197 4.53 -9.66 -8.98
CA ARG A 197 4.59 -9.98 -7.56
C ARG A 197 3.17 -10.16 -7.00
N ASP A 198 2.95 -11.26 -6.28
CA ASP A 198 1.67 -11.59 -5.67
C ASP A 198 0.48 -11.62 -6.65
N ALA A 199 0.76 -11.75 -7.96
CA ALA A 199 -0.24 -11.80 -9.01
C ALA A 199 -0.68 -13.24 -9.28
N ASN A 200 -1.91 -13.40 -9.76
CA ASN A 200 -2.37 -14.67 -10.32
C ASN A 200 -1.77 -14.85 -11.73
N ILE A 201 -0.52 -15.32 -11.80
CA ILE A 201 0.23 -15.45 -13.06
C ILE A 201 -0.45 -16.44 -14.01
N LYS A 202 -1.09 -17.49 -13.50
CA LYS A 202 -1.83 -18.44 -14.33
C LYS A 202 -2.94 -17.74 -15.10
N LEU A 203 -3.76 -16.94 -14.43
CA LEU A 203 -4.84 -16.17 -15.05
C LEU A 203 -4.29 -15.21 -16.12
N ILE A 204 -3.17 -14.55 -15.83
CA ILE A 204 -2.52 -13.64 -16.78
C ILE A 204 -2.02 -14.40 -18.00
N ASN A 205 -1.32 -15.53 -17.83
CA ASN A 205 -0.82 -16.32 -18.96
C ASN A 205 -1.96 -16.82 -19.85
N GLU A 206 -3.02 -17.38 -19.27
CA GLU A 206 -4.19 -17.80 -20.02
C GLU A 206 -4.77 -16.66 -20.87
N SER A 207 -4.88 -15.46 -20.28
CA SER A 207 -5.40 -14.28 -20.99
C SER A 207 -4.47 -13.82 -22.14
N LEU A 208 -3.15 -13.85 -21.92
CA LEU A 208 -2.16 -13.48 -22.94
C LEU A 208 -2.10 -14.50 -24.08
N GLU A 209 -2.24 -15.78 -23.78
CA GLU A 209 -2.31 -16.86 -24.80
C GLU A 209 -3.56 -16.73 -25.66
N ILE A 210 -4.70 -16.35 -25.06
CA ILE A 210 -5.93 -16.07 -25.80
C ILE A 210 -5.71 -14.88 -26.74
N LEU A 211 -5.11 -13.80 -26.25
CA LEU A 211 -4.79 -12.62 -27.07
C LEU A 211 -3.86 -12.97 -28.23
N ALA A 212 -2.80 -13.77 -27.97
CA ALA A 212 -1.88 -14.22 -29.00
C ALA A 212 -2.54 -15.07 -30.09
N ARG A 213 -3.50 -15.93 -29.72
CA ARG A 213 -4.31 -16.74 -30.69
C ARG A 213 -5.23 -15.89 -31.58
N ARG A 214 -5.46 -14.63 -31.22
CA ARG A 214 -6.21 -13.66 -32.05
C ARG A 214 -5.30 -12.91 -33.04
N ASP A 215 -4.04 -13.35 -33.21
CA ASP A 215 -3.01 -12.73 -34.06
C ASP A 215 -2.72 -11.26 -33.71
N GLU A 216 -2.89 -10.90 -32.43
CA GLU A 216 -2.58 -9.56 -31.95
C GLU A 216 -1.13 -9.50 -31.43
N PRO A 217 -0.21 -8.81 -32.13
CA PRO A 217 1.16 -8.67 -31.64
C PRO A 217 1.20 -7.70 -30.45
N PHE A 218 1.85 -8.13 -29.35
CA PHE A 218 2.09 -7.32 -28.16
C PHE A 218 3.41 -7.67 -27.51
N GLU A 219 3.87 -6.82 -26.62
CA GLU A 219 5.08 -6.98 -25.83
C GLU A 219 4.77 -6.66 -24.36
N LEU A 220 5.54 -7.26 -23.45
CA LEU A 220 5.44 -7.02 -22.01
C LEU A 220 6.71 -6.37 -21.48
N VAL A 221 6.53 -5.43 -20.56
CA VAL A 221 7.55 -5.02 -19.61
C VAL A 221 7.09 -5.44 -18.24
N THR A 222 7.96 -6.16 -17.50
CA THR A 222 7.62 -6.74 -16.22
C THR A 222 8.44 -6.14 -15.09
N VAL A 223 7.91 -6.15 -13.88
CA VAL A 223 8.63 -5.97 -12.63
C VAL A 223 8.31 -7.13 -11.71
N GLY A 224 9.33 -7.69 -11.03
CA GLY A 224 9.20 -8.88 -10.22
C GLY A 224 9.57 -10.18 -10.95
N PRO A 225 9.31 -11.34 -10.33
CA PRO A 225 9.69 -12.65 -10.87
C PRO A 225 8.94 -12.97 -12.17
N VAL A 226 9.62 -13.61 -13.12
CA VAL A 226 9.07 -13.95 -14.46
C VAL A 226 9.02 -15.44 -14.72
N GLU A 227 9.44 -16.29 -13.77
CA GLU A 227 9.61 -17.72 -13.95
C GLU A 227 8.32 -18.44 -14.37
N GLU A 228 7.18 -17.94 -13.89
CA GLU A 228 5.87 -18.51 -14.20
C GLU A 228 5.17 -17.79 -15.37
N LEU A 229 5.75 -16.72 -15.89
CA LEU A 229 5.20 -15.96 -17.02
C LEU A 229 5.72 -16.53 -18.34
N SER A 230 4.86 -16.61 -19.37
CA SER A 230 5.30 -16.98 -20.72
C SER A 230 6.31 -15.97 -21.24
N THR A 231 7.59 -16.36 -21.27
CA THR A 231 8.73 -15.48 -21.57
C THR A 231 8.77 -15.00 -23.01
N GLN A 232 8.07 -15.69 -23.93
CA GLN A 232 8.00 -15.29 -25.34
C GLN A 232 7.45 -13.88 -25.57
N PHE A 233 6.63 -13.35 -24.65
CA PHE A 233 6.05 -12.01 -24.75
C PHE A 233 6.87 -10.96 -24.01
N VAL A 234 7.83 -11.36 -23.16
CA VAL A 234 8.58 -10.44 -22.32
C VAL A 234 9.68 -9.76 -23.11
N ARG A 235 9.53 -8.46 -23.34
CA ARG A 235 10.56 -7.63 -23.96
C ARG A 235 11.71 -7.31 -22.99
N ARG A 236 11.36 -6.94 -21.75
CA ARG A 236 12.34 -6.65 -20.69
C ARG A 236 11.72 -6.77 -19.29
N THR A 237 12.58 -6.98 -18.31
CA THR A 237 12.26 -6.88 -16.90
C THR A 237 12.95 -5.65 -16.31
N VAL A 238 12.22 -4.86 -15.53
CA VAL A 238 12.72 -3.68 -14.80
C VAL A 238 12.97 -4.05 -13.36
N SER A 239 14.07 -3.57 -12.78
CA SER A 239 14.36 -3.81 -11.37
C SER A 239 13.29 -3.23 -10.44
N GLU A 240 12.99 -3.93 -9.35
CA GLU A 240 12.09 -3.45 -8.31
C GLU A 240 12.57 -2.16 -7.63
N THR A 241 13.87 -1.88 -7.69
CA THR A 241 14.49 -0.68 -7.11
C THR A 241 14.67 0.46 -8.09
N ASP A 242 14.36 0.24 -9.38
CA ASP A 242 14.45 1.26 -10.43
C ASP A 242 13.11 1.95 -10.64
N ASP A 243 12.75 2.86 -9.74
CA ASP A 243 11.49 3.62 -9.80
C ASP A 243 11.37 4.44 -11.10
N ALA A 244 12.45 5.05 -11.59
CA ALA A 244 12.44 5.83 -12.82
C ALA A 244 12.18 4.94 -14.04
N GLY A 245 12.88 3.80 -14.15
CA GLY A 245 12.69 2.83 -15.22
C GLY A 245 11.28 2.24 -15.26
N GLN A 246 10.67 2.00 -14.10
CA GLN A 246 9.28 1.56 -14.00
C GLN A 246 8.31 2.63 -14.51
N ILE A 247 8.48 3.89 -14.11
CA ILE A 247 7.64 5.01 -14.56
C ILE A 247 7.79 5.24 -16.06
N LEU A 248 9.02 5.23 -16.58
CA LEU A 248 9.26 5.31 -18.04
C LEU A 248 8.55 4.19 -18.79
N SER A 249 8.63 2.96 -18.29
CA SER A 249 7.97 1.82 -18.90
C SER A 249 6.44 1.96 -18.87
N MET A 250 5.86 2.44 -17.77
CA MET A 250 4.43 2.74 -17.68
C MET A 250 4.03 3.86 -18.66
N ASN A 251 4.85 4.91 -18.80
CA ASN A 251 4.57 5.99 -19.72
C ASN A 251 4.59 5.55 -21.20
N GLN A 252 5.42 4.56 -21.53
CA GLN A 252 5.48 3.94 -22.86
C GLN A 252 4.34 2.94 -23.10
N ALA A 253 3.87 2.25 -22.05
CA ALA A 253 2.86 1.21 -22.13
C ALA A 253 1.45 1.77 -22.40
N THR A 254 0.64 1.00 -23.13
CA THR A 254 -0.77 1.34 -23.32
C THR A 254 -1.62 1.02 -22.11
N ALA A 255 -1.27 -0.06 -21.39
CA ALA A 255 -1.98 -0.44 -20.16
C ALA A 255 -1.04 -1.05 -19.11
N TYR A 256 -1.48 -0.95 -17.85
CA TYR A 256 -0.96 -1.68 -16.71
C TYR A 256 -1.87 -2.87 -16.40
N ILE A 257 -1.30 -4.05 -16.21
CA ILE A 257 -2.07 -5.27 -15.93
C ILE A 257 -1.83 -5.69 -14.48
N SER A 258 -2.90 -5.97 -13.74
CA SER A 258 -2.86 -6.59 -12.42
C SER A 258 -3.92 -7.67 -12.28
N ALA A 259 -3.57 -8.77 -11.61
CA ALA A 259 -4.49 -9.85 -11.23
C ALA A 259 -4.41 -10.12 -9.72
N LYS A 260 -4.56 -9.06 -8.90
CA LYS A 260 -4.45 -9.06 -7.44
C LYS A 260 -5.79 -8.67 -6.81
N PRO A 261 -6.79 -9.57 -6.71
CA PRO A 261 -8.14 -9.19 -6.30
C PRO A 261 -8.22 -8.67 -4.85
N ASP A 262 -7.36 -9.17 -3.98
CA ASP A 262 -7.38 -8.85 -2.54
C ASP A 262 -6.32 -7.83 -2.12
N THR A 263 -5.78 -7.07 -3.06
CA THR A 263 -4.77 -6.06 -2.72
C THR A 263 -5.35 -4.94 -1.88
N MET A 264 -4.64 -4.56 -0.83
CA MET A 264 -5.04 -3.47 0.07
C MET A 264 -4.71 -2.10 -0.51
N CYS A 265 -3.65 -2.03 -1.32
CA CYS A 265 -3.22 -0.86 -2.06
C CYS A 265 -2.25 -1.30 -3.17
N ASP A 266 -2.41 -0.75 -4.36
CA ASP A 266 -1.52 -0.99 -5.50
C ASP A 266 -0.89 0.33 -5.98
N LEU A 267 0.36 0.56 -5.57
CA LEU A 267 1.11 1.75 -5.98
C LEU A 267 1.35 1.79 -7.50
N HIS A 268 1.49 0.62 -8.14
CA HIS A 268 1.68 0.59 -9.59
C HIS A 268 0.42 1.02 -10.32
N ALA A 269 -0.77 0.66 -9.84
CA ALA A 269 -2.03 1.15 -10.41
C ALA A 269 -2.17 2.68 -10.27
N ILE A 270 -1.78 3.25 -9.11
CA ILE A 270 -1.76 4.70 -8.90
C ILE A 270 -0.78 5.37 -9.88
N ARG A 271 0.46 4.85 -9.96
CA ARG A 271 1.50 5.35 -10.88
C ARG A 271 1.09 5.22 -12.34
N ALA A 272 0.46 4.10 -12.71
CA ALA A 272 0.01 3.82 -14.06
C ALA A 272 -1.09 4.80 -14.51
N LEU A 273 -2.08 5.08 -13.67
CA LEU A 273 -3.09 6.11 -13.93
C LEU A 273 -2.43 7.47 -14.18
N MET A 274 -1.43 7.84 -13.37
CA MET A 274 -0.72 9.10 -13.52
C MET A 274 0.16 9.15 -14.77
N ALA A 275 0.78 8.03 -15.12
CA ALA A 275 1.56 7.85 -16.35
C ALA A 275 0.69 7.64 -17.59
N ASN A 276 -0.63 7.65 -17.45
CA ASN A 276 -1.62 7.40 -18.49
C ASN A 276 -1.49 5.99 -19.16
N ALA A 277 -0.96 5.01 -18.42
CA ALA A 277 -1.09 3.59 -18.73
C ALA A 277 -2.36 3.08 -18.05
N TRP A 278 -3.42 2.89 -18.82
CA TRP A 278 -4.71 2.56 -18.21
C TRP A 278 -4.68 1.19 -17.54
N PRO A 279 -5.07 1.09 -16.25
CA PRO A 279 -5.02 -0.17 -15.53
C PRO A 279 -6.11 -1.13 -16.01
N ILE A 280 -5.72 -2.39 -16.26
CA ILE A 280 -6.63 -3.54 -16.44
C ILE A 280 -6.50 -4.37 -15.17
N VAL A 281 -7.50 -4.26 -14.30
CA VAL A 281 -7.43 -4.73 -12.90
C VAL A 281 -8.70 -5.47 -12.49
N PRO A 282 -8.66 -6.30 -11.44
CA PRO A 282 -9.86 -6.95 -10.90
C PRO A 282 -10.93 -5.93 -10.49
N ARG A 283 -12.20 -6.27 -10.74
CA ARG A 283 -13.37 -5.53 -10.22
C ARG A 283 -13.59 -5.85 -8.73
N ALA A 284 -12.57 -5.58 -7.93
CA ALA A 284 -12.56 -5.94 -6.52
C ALA A 284 -11.66 -5.00 -5.70
N GLY A 285 -11.82 -5.05 -4.40
CA GLY A 285 -10.91 -4.50 -3.45
C GLY A 285 -10.62 -3.01 -3.60
N PHE A 286 -9.36 -2.68 -3.47
CA PHE A 286 -8.81 -1.33 -3.59
C PHE A 286 -9.13 -0.64 -4.93
N TYR A 287 -9.20 -1.41 -6.02
CA TYR A 287 -9.40 -0.82 -7.34
C TYR A 287 -10.76 -0.14 -7.50
N LEU A 288 -11.80 -0.61 -6.79
CA LEU A 288 -13.12 0.02 -6.80
C LEU A 288 -13.10 1.45 -6.20
N ASP A 289 -12.18 1.72 -5.29
CA ASP A 289 -11.98 3.05 -4.70
C ASP A 289 -11.07 3.93 -5.58
N LEU A 290 -10.08 3.32 -6.26
CA LEU A 290 -9.08 4.02 -7.06
C LEU A 290 -9.59 4.45 -8.44
N ILE A 291 -10.22 3.52 -9.19
CA ILE A 291 -10.60 3.74 -10.59
C ILE A 291 -11.90 4.55 -10.66
N PRO A 292 -11.94 5.67 -11.41
CA PRO A 292 -13.18 6.41 -11.62
C PRO A 292 -14.29 5.51 -12.18
N LYS A 293 -15.51 5.64 -11.65
CA LYS A 293 -16.65 4.75 -12.03
C LYS A 293 -16.89 4.71 -13.54
N LYS A 294 -16.73 5.84 -14.23
CA LYS A 294 -16.88 5.93 -15.68
C LYS A 294 -15.88 5.08 -16.45
N MET A 295 -14.71 4.77 -15.84
CA MET A 295 -13.65 3.96 -16.44
C MET A 295 -13.80 2.46 -16.12
N HIS A 296 -14.71 2.04 -15.24
CA HIS A 296 -14.83 0.63 -14.83
C HIS A 296 -15.07 -0.30 -16.02
N GLY A 297 -15.86 0.13 -17.02
CA GLY A 297 -16.11 -0.61 -18.24
C GLY A 297 -14.85 -0.91 -19.07
N PHE A 298 -13.85 -0.06 -18.99
CA PHE A 298 -12.59 -0.17 -19.76
C PHE A 298 -11.46 -0.81 -18.95
N CYS A 299 -11.45 -0.58 -17.64
CA CYS A 299 -10.32 -0.89 -16.78
C CYS A 299 -10.51 -2.12 -15.89
N MET A 300 -11.72 -2.65 -15.75
CA MET A 300 -11.98 -3.72 -14.78
C MET A 300 -12.40 -5.02 -15.44
N HIS A 301 -11.98 -6.14 -14.82
CA HIS A 301 -12.35 -7.50 -15.19
C HIS A 301 -12.86 -8.30 -13.99
N ASP A 302 -13.63 -9.34 -14.24
CA ASP A 302 -14.21 -10.20 -13.20
C ASP A 302 -13.43 -11.52 -13.01
N GLY A 303 -12.19 -11.60 -13.54
CA GLY A 303 -11.31 -12.78 -13.38
C GLY A 303 -11.47 -13.85 -14.46
N ASP A 304 -12.23 -13.59 -15.51
CA ASP A 304 -12.35 -14.47 -16.67
C ASP A 304 -11.22 -14.19 -17.68
N PRO A 305 -10.43 -15.19 -18.11
CA PRO A 305 -9.33 -14.99 -19.05
C PRO A 305 -9.75 -14.41 -20.41
N GLU A 306 -10.91 -14.81 -20.94
CA GLU A 306 -11.47 -14.28 -22.20
C GLU A 306 -11.83 -12.80 -22.07
N ALA A 307 -12.47 -12.43 -20.96
CA ALA A 307 -12.81 -11.04 -20.69
C ALA A 307 -11.56 -10.18 -20.53
N ILE A 308 -10.49 -10.67 -19.89
CA ILE A 308 -9.21 -9.98 -19.78
C ILE A 308 -8.58 -9.82 -21.16
N ALA A 309 -8.50 -10.90 -21.96
CA ALA A 309 -7.94 -10.84 -23.32
C ALA A 309 -8.69 -9.84 -24.19
N THR A 310 -10.01 -9.75 -24.07
CA THR A 310 -10.82 -8.77 -24.81
C THR A 310 -10.49 -7.34 -24.36
N ARG A 311 -10.34 -7.09 -23.05
CA ARG A 311 -9.91 -5.78 -22.54
C ARG A 311 -8.52 -5.40 -23.04
N LEU A 312 -7.58 -6.36 -23.03
CA LEU A 312 -6.22 -6.15 -23.56
C LEU A 312 -6.30 -5.78 -25.04
N GLN A 313 -7.09 -6.52 -25.85
CA GLN A 313 -7.30 -6.23 -27.27
C GLN A 313 -7.89 -4.84 -27.48
N ASP A 314 -8.93 -4.47 -26.74
CA ASP A 314 -9.52 -3.13 -26.79
C ASP A 314 -8.45 -2.05 -26.58
N HIS A 315 -7.52 -2.26 -25.63
CA HIS A 315 -6.43 -1.30 -25.34
C HIS A 315 -5.37 -1.19 -26.42
N LEU A 316 -5.18 -2.21 -27.27
CA LEU A 316 -4.27 -2.12 -28.43
C LEU A 316 -4.78 -1.12 -29.48
N TYR A 317 -6.09 -0.94 -29.59
CA TYR A 317 -6.76 -0.10 -30.58
C TYR A 317 -7.39 1.17 -29.99
N LEU A 318 -7.37 1.32 -28.69
CA LEU A 318 -7.95 2.47 -28.02
C LEU A 318 -7.08 3.70 -28.28
N GLU A 319 -7.55 4.56 -29.19
CA GLU A 319 -7.03 5.93 -29.22
C GLU A 319 -7.21 6.55 -27.83
N ARG A 320 -6.23 7.32 -27.36
CA ARG A 320 -6.28 7.98 -26.06
C ARG A 320 -7.61 8.70 -25.93
N LYS A 321 -8.52 8.17 -25.13
CA LYS A 321 -9.75 8.88 -24.79
C LYS A 321 -9.38 10.03 -23.88
N THR A 322 -9.42 11.23 -24.42
CA THR A 322 -9.49 12.47 -23.66
C THR A 322 -10.83 12.50 -22.93
N GLY A 323 -10.87 13.04 -21.71
CA GLY A 323 -12.13 13.26 -21.01
C GLY A 323 -12.26 12.60 -19.63
N PHE A 324 -11.22 11.84 -19.19
CA PHE A 324 -11.17 11.26 -17.83
C PHE A 324 -10.11 11.92 -16.94
N GLU A 325 -9.36 12.89 -17.45
CA GLU A 325 -8.24 13.51 -16.74
C GLU A 325 -8.70 14.20 -15.44
N ALA A 326 -9.88 14.80 -15.46
CA ALA A 326 -10.44 15.47 -14.29
C ALA A 326 -10.80 14.47 -13.20
N GLU A 327 -11.47 13.38 -13.56
CA GLU A 327 -11.86 12.31 -12.63
C GLU A 327 -10.62 11.57 -12.08
N ILE A 328 -9.65 11.27 -12.94
CA ILE A 328 -8.37 10.66 -12.54
C ILE A 328 -7.64 11.60 -11.56
N THR A 329 -7.53 12.88 -11.88
CA THR A 329 -6.87 13.86 -11.01
C THR A 329 -7.57 13.95 -9.66
N GLN A 330 -8.89 13.96 -9.65
CA GLN A 330 -9.68 13.99 -8.41
C GLN A 330 -9.45 12.74 -7.55
N ASN A 331 -9.46 11.53 -8.16
CA ASN A 331 -9.24 10.28 -7.44
C ASN A 331 -7.80 10.14 -6.95
N LEU A 332 -6.83 10.69 -7.69
CA LEU A 332 -5.41 10.66 -7.30
C LEU A 332 -5.02 11.74 -6.30
N LYS A 333 -5.83 12.79 -6.11
CA LYS A 333 -5.53 13.90 -5.19
C LYS A 333 -5.16 13.47 -3.76
N PRO A 334 -5.83 12.48 -3.14
CA PRO A 334 -5.46 12.03 -1.80
C PRO A 334 -4.06 11.38 -1.73
N TYR A 335 -3.56 10.89 -2.86
CA TYR A 335 -2.25 10.23 -2.96
C TYR A 335 -1.11 11.19 -3.29
N ASP A 336 -1.42 12.43 -3.73
CA ASP A 336 -0.39 13.44 -4.00
C ASP A 336 0.47 13.67 -2.76
N ALA A 337 1.80 13.59 -2.92
CA ALA A 337 2.74 13.63 -1.79
C ALA A 337 2.54 14.87 -0.90
N ILE A 338 2.30 16.04 -1.51
CA ILE A 338 2.13 17.29 -0.76
C ILE A 338 0.79 17.26 -0.01
N ALA A 339 -0.28 16.85 -0.67
CA ALA A 339 -1.61 16.79 -0.08
C ALA A 339 -1.69 15.72 1.03
N ALA A 340 -1.14 14.53 0.78
CA ALA A 340 -1.11 13.42 1.73
C ALA A 340 -0.26 13.76 2.96
N CYS A 341 0.95 14.29 2.78
CA CYS A 341 1.82 14.68 3.90
C CYS A 341 1.21 15.81 4.73
N LYS A 342 0.52 16.77 4.10
CA LYS A 342 -0.21 17.82 4.83
C LYS A 342 -1.31 17.21 5.70
N ALA A 343 -2.07 16.26 5.19
CA ALA A 343 -3.12 15.56 5.96
C ALA A 343 -2.52 14.72 7.10
N ILE A 344 -1.40 14.04 6.85
CA ILE A 344 -0.64 13.29 7.86
C ILE A 344 -0.17 14.23 8.98
N ASP A 345 0.51 15.32 8.64
CA ASP A 345 1.03 16.29 9.62
C ASP A 345 -0.09 16.88 10.48
N GLN A 346 -1.19 17.29 9.84
CA GLN A 346 -2.35 17.82 10.57
C GLN A 346 -2.89 16.80 11.58
N ARG A 347 -3.02 15.54 11.16
CA ARG A 347 -3.56 14.48 12.05
C ARG A 347 -2.62 14.16 13.20
N LEU A 348 -1.32 14.15 12.97
CA LEU A 348 -0.31 13.97 14.02
C LEU A 348 -0.36 15.09 15.06
N GLU A 349 -0.58 16.34 14.63
CA GLU A 349 -0.75 17.49 15.53
C GLU A 349 -2.01 17.39 16.38
N GLU A 350 -3.15 17.03 15.76
CA GLU A 350 -4.41 16.81 16.47
C GLU A 350 -4.27 15.74 17.55
N LEU A 351 -3.61 14.63 17.21
CA LEU A 351 -3.37 13.52 18.15
C LEU A 351 -2.44 13.94 19.32
N ALA A 352 -1.37 14.67 19.01
CA ALA A 352 -0.44 15.17 20.03
C ALA A 352 -1.11 16.18 20.96
N ALA A 353 -1.99 17.05 20.43
CA ALA A 353 -2.72 18.04 21.21
C ALA A 353 -3.75 17.37 22.16
N ALA A 354 -4.49 16.38 21.68
CA ALA A 354 -5.46 15.62 22.47
C ALA A 354 -4.83 14.92 23.68
N SER A 355 -3.60 14.41 23.52
CA SER A 355 -2.86 13.71 24.58
C SER A 355 -2.20 14.67 25.59
N GLY A 356 -1.94 15.93 25.21
CA GLY A 356 -1.36 16.97 26.09
C GLY A 356 -2.37 17.65 27.02
N GLY A 357 -3.67 17.58 26.70
CA GLY A 357 -4.74 18.22 27.48
C GLY A 357 -5.28 17.37 28.64
N SER A 358 -4.78 16.17 28.85
CA SER A 358 -5.25 15.22 29.90
C SER A 358 -4.32 15.18 31.13
N LYS A 359 -3.49 16.19 31.34
CA LYS A 359 -2.62 16.33 32.53
C LYS A 359 -3.21 17.31 33.54
#